data_3573cf5410538058b395824359108a61
#
_entry.id   3573cf5410538058b395824359108a61
#
_cell.length_a   1.000
_cell.length_b   1.000
_cell.length_c   1.000
_cell.angle_alpha   90.00
_cell.angle_beta   90.00
_cell.angle_gamma   90.00
#
_symmetry.space_group_name_H-M   'P 1'
#
loop_
_entity.id
_entity.type
_entity.pdbx_description
1 polymer ?
#
loop_
_entity_poly.entity_id
_entity_poly.type
_entity_poly.pdbx_seq_one_letter_code
_entity_poly.pdbx_strand_id
1 'polypeptide(L)'
;MEQIQTSPIFLGFSSQKGGVGKSTLAEIVSSILYYEKNIHLFVVDCDLSQDSFYKLREREKACVESDPQLSKQMKQHFFSLKRTAYRILKADPKEAIEKANEYIRKHPSEQFDLVIFDFPGHAGTSDLLQLSLEMDYILSPLEPDVQSMVACLTYIKAVNDLGVSMSSVRIKEIILLWNKVDRRVKNTLIEYYSRYIMVETTFICTFVRLIILIKL
;
A
#
# COMPACT_ATOMS: atom_id res chain seq x y z
N MET A 1 7.65 27.71 20.00
CA MET A 1 7.99 26.31 19.73
C MET A 1 7.65 26.04 18.30
N GLU A 2 8.62 26.00 17.40
CA GLU A 2 8.41 25.57 16.03
C GLU A 2 8.00 24.10 16.08
N GLN A 3 6.77 23.80 15.62
CA GLN A 3 6.37 22.42 15.38
C GLN A 3 7.26 21.88 14.27
N ILE A 4 8.13 20.95 14.60
CA ILE A 4 8.88 20.18 13.60
C ILE A 4 7.82 19.45 12.77
N GLN A 5 7.53 19.99 11.59
CA GLN A 5 6.62 19.37 10.64
C GLN A 5 7.32 18.11 10.10
N THR A 6 7.05 16.98 10.72
CA THR A 6 7.54 15.69 10.23
C THR A 6 6.85 15.39 8.90
N SER A 7 7.63 15.12 7.86
CA SER A 7 7.05 14.69 6.58
C SER A 7 6.28 13.37 6.76
N PRO A 8 5.13 13.19 6.10
CA PRO A 8 4.37 11.95 6.22
C PRO A 8 5.17 10.76 5.70
N ILE A 9 4.88 9.58 6.25
CA ILE A 9 5.40 8.31 5.75
C ILE A 9 4.73 7.99 4.42
N PHE A 10 5.50 7.55 3.41
CA PHE A 10 4.99 7.07 2.13
C PHE A 10 4.99 5.54 2.12
N LEU A 11 3.80 4.94 2.05
CA LEU A 11 3.60 3.49 2.01
C LEU A 11 3.04 3.06 0.66
N GLY A 12 3.82 2.31 -0.11
CA GLY A 12 3.40 1.74 -1.38
C GLY A 12 2.80 0.34 -1.21
N PHE A 13 1.69 0.07 -1.88
CA PHE A 13 1.19 -1.29 -2.10
C PHE A 13 1.57 -1.70 -3.51
N SER A 14 2.47 -2.67 -3.65
CA SER A 14 3.02 -3.10 -4.93
C SER A 14 2.98 -4.62 -5.08
N SER A 15 2.71 -5.12 -6.28
CA SER A 15 2.83 -6.54 -6.60
C SER A 15 3.10 -6.74 -8.08
N GLN A 16 3.88 -7.78 -8.41
CA GLN A 16 4.19 -8.16 -9.80
C GLN A 16 3.08 -9.00 -10.44
N LYS A 17 2.22 -9.60 -9.65
CA LYS A 17 1.12 -10.45 -10.10
C LYS A 17 -0.21 -9.74 -9.90
N GLY A 18 -1.05 -9.72 -10.94
CA GLY A 18 -2.42 -9.23 -10.85
C GLY A 18 -3.27 -10.12 -9.93
N GLY A 19 -4.28 -9.54 -9.28
CA GLY A 19 -5.27 -10.29 -8.52
C GLY A 19 -4.84 -10.79 -7.14
N VAL A 20 -3.62 -10.55 -6.67
CA VAL A 20 -3.14 -10.98 -5.33
C VAL A 20 -3.79 -10.26 -4.16
N GLY A 21 -4.70 -9.33 -4.42
CA GLY A 21 -5.43 -8.59 -3.37
C GLY A 21 -4.77 -7.28 -2.93
N LYS A 22 -3.87 -6.72 -3.72
CA LYS A 22 -3.15 -5.48 -3.44
C LYS A 22 -4.09 -4.31 -3.06
N SER A 23 -4.96 -3.88 -3.96
CA SER A 23 -5.88 -2.76 -3.74
C SER A 23 -6.87 -3.03 -2.59
N THR A 24 -7.34 -4.28 -2.45
CA THR A 24 -8.20 -4.68 -1.33
C THR A 24 -7.48 -4.54 0.02
N LEU A 25 -6.21 -4.95 0.08
CA LEU A 25 -5.41 -4.78 1.30
C LEU A 25 -5.12 -3.30 1.57
N ALA A 26 -4.78 -2.54 0.54
CA ALA A 26 -4.57 -1.09 0.66
C ALA A 26 -5.80 -0.40 1.24
N GLU A 27 -7.01 -0.76 0.78
CA GLU A 27 -8.28 -0.23 1.28
C GLU A 27 -8.53 -0.61 2.74
N ILE A 28 -8.41 -1.91 3.08
CA ILE A 28 -8.61 -2.40 4.45
C ILE A 28 -7.64 -1.71 5.41
N VAL A 29 -6.35 -1.65 5.06
CA VAL A 29 -5.31 -1.00 5.88
C VAL A 29 -5.59 0.49 6.03
N SER A 30 -5.93 1.19 4.94
CA SER A 30 -6.29 2.61 4.99
C SER A 30 -7.47 2.86 5.91
N SER A 31 -8.51 2.03 5.81
CA SER A 31 -9.73 2.16 6.62
C SER A 31 -9.47 1.91 8.10
N ILE A 32 -8.74 0.85 8.45
CA ILE A 32 -8.36 0.56 9.84
C ILE A 32 -7.51 1.69 10.41
N LEU A 33 -6.47 2.11 9.69
CA LEU A 33 -5.57 3.16 10.17
C LEU A 33 -6.31 4.48 10.37
N TYR A 34 -7.17 4.86 9.42
CA TYR A 34 -7.87 6.14 9.46
C TYR A 34 -9.02 6.15 10.48
N TYR A 35 -9.90 5.14 10.45
CA TYR A 35 -11.12 5.15 11.26
C TYR A 35 -10.94 4.58 12.68
N GLU A 36 -10.02 3.61 12.86
CA GLU A 36 -9.83 2.96 14.15
C GLU A 36 -8.59 3.43 14.90
N LYS A 37 -7.48 3.70 14.16
CA LYS A 37 -6.18 4.07 14.77
C LYS A 37 -5.94 5.57 14.78
N ASN A 38 -6.88 6.37 14.27
CA ASN A 38 -6.80 7.83 14.23
C ASN A 38 -5.60 8.40 13.46
N ILE A 39 -5.03 7.63 12.53
CA ILE A 39 -3.94 8.07 11.65
C ILE A 39 -4.52 9.00 10.58
N HIS A 40 -3.92 10.16 10.40
CA HIS A 40 -4.35 11.12 9.39
C HIS A 40 -3.69 10.78 8.06
N LEU A 41 -4.46 10.29 7.09
CA LEU A 41 -3.93 9.82 5.83
C LEU A 41 -4.80 10.19 4.63
N PHE A 42 -4.21 10.11 3.45
CA PHE A 42 -4.91 10.05 2.17
C PHE A 42 -4.26 8.97 1.27
N VAL A 43 -4.95 8.63 0.19
CA VAL A 43 -4.54 7.58 -0.74
C VAL A 43 -4.29 8.19 -2.12
N VAL A 44 -3.27 7.69 -2.81
CA VAL A 44 -2.99 7.97 -4.23
C VAL A 44 -3.20 6.66 -5.00
N ASP A 45 -4.27 6.59 -5.79
CA ASP A 45 -4.56 5.49 -6.70
C ASP A 45 -3.75 5.71 -7.98
N CYS A 46 -2.73 4.86 -8.19
CA CYS A 46 -1.82 4.94 -9.33
C CYS A 46 -2.21 4.00 -10.48
N ASP A 47 -3.26 3.20 -10.34
CA ASP A 47 -3.76 2.32 -11.40
C ASP A 47 -4.90 2.99 -12.19
N LEU A 48 -4.55 3.97 -13.02
CA LEU A 48 -5.52 4.70 -13.85
C LEU A 48 -6.26 3.81 -14.86
N SER A 49 -5.70 2.64 -15.18
CA SER A 49 -6.30 1.71 -16.14
C SER A 49 -7.48 0.95 -15.56
N GLN A 50 -7.38 0.57 -14.29
CA GLN A 50 -8.41 -0.19 -13.58
C GLN A 50 -9.22 0.66 -12.62
N ASP A 51 -8.65 1.76 -12.11
CA ASP A 51 -9.26 2.62 -11.06
C ASP A 51 -9.81 1.79 -9.88
N SER A 52 -9.09 0.74 -9.50
CA SER A 52 -9.62 -0.30 -8.61
C SER A 52 -10.02 0.26 -7.26
N PHE A 53 -9.18 1.09 -6.68
CA PHE A 53 -9.42 1.70 -5.38
C PHE A 53 -10.56 2.73 -5.44
N TYR A 54 -10.55 3.57 -6.46
CA TYR A 54 -11.58 4.59 -6.64
C TYR A 54 -12.96 3.96 -6.92
N LYS A 55 -13.04 2.98 -7.83
CA LYS A 55 -14.29 2.26 -8.15
C LYS A 55 -14.86 1.51 -6.95
N LEU A 56 -14.00 1.00 -6.08
CA LEU A 56 -14.44 0.33 -4.86
C LEU A 56 -15.12 1.34 -3.93
N ARG A 57 -14.52 2.51 -3.71
CA ARG A 57 -15.11 3.60 -2.94
C ARG A 57 -16.45 4.08 -3.52
N GLU A 58 -16.57 4.22 -4.83
CA GLU A 58 -17.83 4.65 -5.46
C GLU A 58 -18.93 3.59 -5.29
N ARG A 59 -18.58 2.30 -5.34
CA ARG A 59 -19.54 1.20 -5.07
C ARG A 59 -20.00 1.21 -3.61
N GLU A 60 -19.09 1.36 -2.67
CA GLU A 60 -19.43 1.47 -1.25
C GLU A 60 -20.36 2.67 -0.97
N LYS A 61 -20.02 3.82 -1.56
CA LYS A 61 -20.84 5.03 -1.47
C LYS A 61 -22.24 4.78 -2.02
N ALA A 62 -22.36 4.17 -3.20
CA ALA A 62 -23.65 3.83 -3.80
C ALA A 62 -24.47 2.86 -2.92
N CYS A 63 -23.82 1.87 -2.31
CA CYS A 63 -24.48 0.97 -1.35
C CYS A 63 -25.01 1.74 -0.14
N VAL A 64 -24.22 2.63 0.44
CA VAL A 64 -24.64 3.46 1.58
C VAL A 64 -25.79 4.40 1.21
N GLU A 65 -25.75 5.00 0.03
CA GLU A 65 -26.78 5.93 -0.45
C GLU A 65 -28.08 5.23 -0.79
N SER A 66 -28.03 3.97 -1.23
CA SER A 66 -29.22 3.18 -1.58
C SER A 66 -29.95 2.59 -0.36
N ASP A 67 -29.30 2.51 0.79
CA ASP A 67 -29.86 1.97 2.03
C ASP A 67 -30.01 3.08 3.11
N PRO A 68 -31.26 3.52 3.40
CA PRO A 68 -31.50 4.57 4.41
C PRO A 68 -30.99 4.25 5.81
N GLN A 69 -31.04 2.96 6.21
CA GLN A 69 -30.54 2.52 7.51
C GLN A 69 -29.01 2.59 7.57
N LEU A 70 -28.35 2.08 6.54
CA LEU A 70 -26.89 2.12 6.43
C LEU A 70 -26.40 3.57 6.33
N SER A 71 -27.09 4.42 5.54
CA SER A 71 -26.80 5.86 5.43
C SER A 71 -26.87 6.57 6.77
N LYS A 72 -27.90 6.27 7.58
CA LYS A 72 -28.04 6.81 8.93
C LYS A 72 -26.90 6.36 9.85
N GLN A 73 -26.56 5.08 9.84
CA GLN A 73 -25.47 4.53 10.64
C GLN A 73 -24.14 5.16 10.26
N MET A 74 -23.82 5.28 8.95
CA MET A 74 -22.59 5.89 8.49
C MET A 74 -22.49 7.38 8.87
N LYS A 75 -23.58 8.15 8.76
CA LYS A 75 -23.62 9.54 9.23
C LYS A 75 -23.34 9.66 10.72
N GLN A 76 -23.94 8.79 11.54
CA GLN A 76 -23.69 8.76 12.97
C GLN A 76 -22.22 8.38 13.28
N HIS A 77 -21.67 7.41 12.55
CA HIS A 77 -20.28 7.02 12.71
C HIS A 77 -19.31 8.16 12.37
N PHE A 78 -19.45 8.81 11.22
CA PHE A 78 -18.62 9.96 10.85
C PHE A 78 -18.78 11.14 11.82
N PHE A 79 -19.99 11.38 12.30
CA PHE A 79 -20.24 12.39 13.31
C PHE A 79 -19.50 12.08 14.63
N SER A 80 -19.53 10.83 15.10
CA SER A 80 -18.81 10.39 16.30
C SER A 80 -17.30 10.50 16.15
N LEU A 81 -16.77 10.20 14.96
CA LEU A 81 -15.34 10.33 14.65
C LEU A 81 -14.90 11.79 14.45
N LYS A 82 -15.82 12.73 14.28
CA LYS A 82 -15.56 14.14 13.87
C LYS A 82 -14.70 14.22 12.61
N ARG A 83 -14.87 13.29 11.68
CA ARG A 83 -14.10 13.13 10.45
C ARG A 83 -15.02 12.84 9.28
N THR A 84 -14.54 13.17 8.07
CA THR A 84 -15.11 12.71 6.80
C THR A 84 -14.34 11.48 6.30
N ALA A 85 -14.75 10.91 5.18
CA ALA A 85 -13.99 9.85 4.55
C ALA A 85 -12.62 10.38 4.08
N TYR A 86 -11.55 9.57 4.24
CA TYR A 86 -10.22 9.94 3.76
C TYR A 86 -10.21 10.19 2.25
N ARG A 87 -9.35 11.10 1.80
CA ARG A 87 -9.26 11.50 0.40
C ARG A 87 -8.57 10.42 -0.44
N ILE A 88 -9.06 10.24 -1.67
CA ILE A 88 -8.40 9.43 -2.71
C ILE A 88 -8.08 10.35 -3.88
N LEU A 89 -6.80 10.43 -4.23
CA LEU A 89 -6.28 11.11 -5.41
C LEU A 89 -6.03 10.08 -6.51
N LYS A 90 -6.15 10.49 -7.76
CA LYS A 90 -5.75 9.67 -8.91
C LYS A 90 -4.50 10.29 -9.53
N ALA A 91 -3.49 9.47 -9.80
CA ALA A 91 -2.25 9.92 -10.39
C ALA A 91 -1.64 8.87 -11.31
N ASP A 92 -1.01 9.29 -12.40
CA ASP A 92 -0.07 8.43 -13.10
C ASP A 92 1.14 8.15 -12.19
N PRO A 93 1.75 6.95 -12.22
CA PRO A 93 2.93 6.64 -11.42
C PRO A 93 4.05 7.68 -11.48
N LYS A 94 4.28 8.29 -12.63
CA LYS A 94 5.29 9.36 -12.83
C LYS A 94 5.00 10.64 -12.07
N GLU A 95 3.72 10.94 -11.87
CA GLU A 95 3.25 12.18 -11.24
C GLU A 95 2.80 11.97 -9.79
N ALA A 96 2.76 10.73 -9.32
CA ALA A 96 2.16 10.35 -8.05
C ALA A 96 2.77 11.09 -6.86
N ILE A 97 4.10 11.19 -6.81
CA ILE A 97 4.83 11.89 -5.75
C ILE A 97 4.57 13.40 -5.80
N GLU A 98 4.61 13.98 -7.00
CA GLU A 98 4.36 15.41 -7.16
C GLU A 98 2.94 15.78 -6.75
N LYS A 99 1.93 15.01 -7.17
CA LYS A 99 0.53 15.20 -6.78
C LYS A 99 0.31 15.04 -5.28
N ALA A 100 0.97 14.05 -4.66
CA ALA A 100 0.90 13.90 -3.21
C ALA A 100 1.47 15.11 -2.47
N ASN A 101 2.66 15.57 -2.88
CA ASN A 101 3.31 16.75 -2.30
C ASN A 101 2.52 18.03 -2.56
N GLU A 102 1.93 18.18 -3.74
CA GLU A 102 1.05 19.30 -4.06
C GLU A 102 -0.19 19.33 -3.15
N TYR A 103 -0.81 18.16 -2.94
CA TYR A 103 -1.95 18.03 -2.03
C TYR A 103 -1.59 18.43 -0.61
N ILE A 104 -0.46 17.95 -0.09
CA ILE A 104 0.04 18.32 1.24
C ILE A 104 0.26 19.83 1.33
N ARG A 105 0.91 20.44 0.35
CA ARG A 105 1.14 21.91 0.32
C ARG A 105 -0.14 22.74 0.28
N LYS A 106 -1.19 22.23 -0.39
CA LYS A 106 -2.49 22.91 -0.47
C LYS A 106 -3.32 22.80 0.81
N HIS A 107 -2.96 21.87 1.70
CA HIS A 107 -3.67 21.62 2.96
C HIS A 107 -2.74 21.76 4.17
N PRO A 108 -2.13 22.94 4.39
CA PRO A 108 -1.10 23.12 5.43
C PRO A 108 -1.65 22.99 6.86
N SER A 109 -2.96 23.14 7.03
CA SER A 109 -3.64 22.93 8.32
C SER A 109 -3.87 21.45 8.64
N GLU A 110 -3.76 20.57 7.63
CA GLU A 110 -3.90 19.14 7.79
C GLU A 110 -2.50 18.52 7.97
N GLN A 111 -2.23 17.98 9.14
CA GLN A 111 -0.99 17.25 9.39
C GLN A 111 -1.21 15.79 9.00
N PHE A 112 -0.68 15.39 7.85
CA PHE A 112 -0.75 13.99 7.40
C PHE A 112 0.38 13.18 8.03
N ASP A 113 0.02 12.04 8.62
CA ASP A 113 0.96 11.06 9.17
C ASP A 113 1.44 10.09 8.09
N LEU A 114 0.55 9.78 7.12
CA LEU A 114 0.76 8.72 6.14
C LEU A 114 0.14 9.07 4.78
N VAL A 115 0.84 8.72 3.71
CA VAL A 115 0.29 8.67 2.35
C VAL A 115 0.40 7.26 1.82
N ILE A 116 -0.72 6.69 1.40
CA ILE A 116 -0.76 5.33 0.83
C ILE A 116 -0.83 5.43 -0.69
N PHE A 117 0.04 4.69 -1.38
CA PHE A 117 0.09 4.59 -2.84
C PHE A 117 -0.33 3.19 -3.27
N ASP A 118 -1.42 3.08 -4.03
CA ASP A 118 -1.85 1.82 -4.65
C ASP A 118 -1.29 1.72 -6.07
N PHE A 119 -0.29 0.87 -6.27
CA PHE A 119 0.42 0.72 -7.53
C PHE A 119 -0.39 -0.12 -8.53
N PRO A 120 -0.21 0.07 -9.85
CA PRO A 120 -0.77 -0.85 -10.85
C PRO A 120 -0.28 -2.28 -10.68
N GLY A 121 -1.04 -3.23 -11.21
CA GLY A 121 -0.81 -4.67 -11.01
C GLY A 121 0.43 -5.26 -11.72
N HIS A 122 1.25 -4.46 -12.38
CA HIS A 122 2.43 -4.91 -13.12
C HIS A 122 3.59 -3.96 -12.87
N ALA A 123 4.19 -4.06 -11.70
CA ALA A 123 5.19 -3.13 -11.19
C ALA A 123 6.60 -3.23 -11.82
N GLY A 124 6.73 -3.89 -12.98
CA GLY A 124 8.04 -4.13 -13.63
C GLY A 124 8.53 -3.02 -14.57
N THR A 125 7.79 -1.92 -14.71
CA THR A 125 8.23 -0.78 -15.54
C THR A 125 9.24 0.09 -14.80
N SER A 126 10.10 0.80 -15.54
CA SER A 126 11.07 1.74 -14.95
C SER A 126 10.41 2.78 -14.04
N ASP A 127 9.25 3.28 -14.44
CA ASP A 127 8.51 4.31 -13.69
C ASP A 127 8.03 3.79 -12.33
N LEU A 128 7.59 2.54 -12.29
CA LEU A 128 7.14 1.91 -11.05
C LEU A 128 8.30 1.51 -10.13
N LEU A 129 9.45 1.16 -10.70
CA LEU A 129 10.68 0.95 -9.91
C LEU A 129 11.15 2.27 -9.29
N GLN A 130 11.13 3.37 -10.06
CA GLN A 130 11.45 4.70 -9.54
C GLN A 130 10.48 5.12 -8.45
N LEU A 131 9.16 4.98 -8.68
CA LEU A 131 8.15 5.25 -7.65
C LEU A 131 8.37 4.41 -6.39
N SER A 132 8.83 3.16 -6.54
CA SER A 132 9.13 2.29 -5.40
C SER A 132 10.25 2.85 -4.52
N LEU A 133 11.28 3.45 -5.11
CA LEU A 133 12.41 4.05 -4.39
C LEU A 133 12.03 5.35 -3.65
N GLU A 134 10.93 5.97 -4.02
CA GLU A 134 10.36 7.15 -3.36
C GLU A 134 9.43 6.81 -2.17
N MET A 135 9.14 5.53 -1.95
CA MET A 135 8.40 5.09 -0.76
C MET A 135 9.32 4.94 0.44
N ASP A 136 8.80 5.15 1.65
CA ASP A 136 9.50 4.74 2.88
C ASP A 136 9.39 3.24 3.08
N TYR A 137 8.19 2.70 2.80
CA TYR A 137 7.88 1.27 2.94
C TYR A 137 7.06 0.79 1.75
N ILE A 138 7.28 -0.46 1.36
CA ILE A 138 6.44 -1.15 0.39
C ILE A 138 5.85 -2.40 1.05
N LEU A 139 4.54 -2.56 0.96
CA LEU A 139 3.85 -3.78 1.32
C LEU A 139 3.51 -4.55 0.04
N SER A 140 4.08 -5.74 -0.11
CA SER A 140 3.91 -6.58 -1.29
C SER A 140 3.17 -7.86 -0.95
N PRO A 141 1.86 -7.93 -1.25
CA PRO A 141 1.09 -9.16 -1.08
C PRO A 141 1.49 -10.20 -2.14
N LEU A 142 1.57 -11.45 -1.70
CA LEU A 142 1.86 -12.58 -2.57
C LEU A 142 0.99 -13.78 -2.18
N GLU A 143 0.67 -14.60 -3.18
CA GLU A 143 -0.03 -15.87 -2.98
C GLU A 143 0.98 -17.00 -2.73
N PRO A 144 0.58 -18.07 -2.02
CA PRO A 144 1.48 -19.19 -1.75
C PRO A 144 1.65 -20.10 -2.97
N ASP A 145 2.19 -19.56 -4.05
CA ASP A 145 2.57 -20.25 -5.28
C ASP A 145 3.95 -19.79 -5.77
N VAL A 146 4.63 -20.67 -6.49
CA VAL A 146 6.00 -20.45 -6.97
C VAL A 146 6.09 -19.22 -7.88
N GLN A 147 5.11 -19.03 -8.75
CA GLN A 147 5.12 -17.92 -9.72
C GLN A 147 5.02 -16.55 -9.00
N SER A 148 4.15 -16.44 -8.02
CA SER A 148 4.02 -15.26 -7.16
C SER A 148 5.33 -14.94 -6.45
N MET A 149 5.99 -15.98 -5.91
CA MET A 149 7.25 -15.83 -5.20
C MET A 149 8.38 -15.39 -6.13
N VAL A 150 8.56 -16.05 -7.27
CA VAL A 150 9.60 -15.69 -8.25
C VAL A 150 9.40 -14.26 -8.73
N ALA A 151 8.17 -13.87 -9.07
CA ALA A 151 7.86 -12.52 -9.51
C ALA A 151 8.20 -11.48 -8.42
N CYS A 152 7.88 -11.78 -7.16
CA CYS A 152 8.17 -10.92 -6.03
C CYS A 152 9.68 -10.75 -5.79
N LEU A 153 10.44 -11.83 -5.79
CA LEU A 153 11.90 -11.80 -5.63
C LEU A 153 12.58 -11.05 -6.78
N THR A 154 12.10 -11.23 -8.02
CA THR A 154 12.58 -10.46 -9.18
C THR A 154 12.35 -8.96 -9.02
N TYR A 155 11.20 -8.58 -8.50
CA TYR A 155 10.89 -7.17 -8.21
C TYR A 155 11.81 -6.60 -7.12
N ILE A 156 11.97 -7.30 -6.01
CA ILE A 156 12.86 -6.89 -4.92
C ILE A 156 14.28 -6.68 -5.45
N LYS A 157 14.77 -7.63 -6.24
CA LYS A 157 16.09 -7.52 -6.87
C LYS A 157 16.17 -6.28 -7.77
N ALA A 158 15.18 -6.03 -8.62
CA ALA A 158 15.17 -4.88 -9.52
C ALA A 158 15.16 -3.54 -8.75
N VAL A 159 14.36 -3.44 -7.67
CA VAL A 159 14.35 -2.25 -6.79
C VAL A 159 15.70 -2.06 -6.12
N ASN A 160 16.32 -3.14 -5.62
CA ASN A 160 17.63 -3.08 -4.99
C ASN A 160 18.73 -2.67 -5.98
N ASP A 161 18.79 -3.29 -7.16
CA ASP A 161 19.79 -3.00 -8.18
C ASP A 161 19.70 -1.55 -8.66
N LEU A 162 18.48 -1.02 -8.83
CA LEU A 162 18.27 0.38 -9.16
C LEU A 162 18.67 1.30 -8.00
N GLY A 163 18.29 0.94 -6.76
CA GLY A 163 18.62 1.73 -5.58
C GLY A 163 20.11 1.88 -5.32
N VAL A 164 20.89 0.82 -5.55
CA VAL A 164 22.37 0.86 -5.45
C VAL A 164 23.00 1.82 -6.45
N SER A 165 22.36 2.00 -7.62
CA SER A 165 22.85 2.93 -8.65
C SER A 165 22.54 4.39 -8.37
N MET A 166 21.71 4.70 -7.38
CA MET A 166 21.27 6.06 -7.04
C MET A 166 22.04 6.62 -5.83
N SER A 167 22.28 7.93 -5.83
CA SER A 167 23.00 8.61 -4.74
C SER A 167 22.18 8.71 -3.44
N SER A 168 20.85 8.68 -3.54
CA SER A 168 19.93 8.68 -2.39
C SER A 168 18.63 8.00 -2.76
N VAL A 169 18.10 7.22 -1.85
CA VAL A 169 16.78 6.58 -1.97
C VAL A 169 16.02 6.74 -0.66
N ARG A 170 14.71 6.80 -0.74
CA ARG A 170 13.85 6.96 0.43
C ARG A 170 13.50 5.62 1.06
N ILE A 171 13.50 4.53 0.28
CA ILE A 171 13.02 3.22 0.71
C ILE A 171 13.85 2.64 1.87
N LYS A 172 13.13 2.22 2.91
CA LYS A 172 13.66 1.63 4.15
C LYS A 172 13.45 0.13 4.19
N GLU A 173 12.24 -0.32 3.78
CA GLU A 173 11.87 -1.73 3.91
C GLU A 173 10.82 -2.14 2.87
N ILE A 174 10.92 -3.38 2.37
CA ILE A 174 9.87 -4.08 1.60
C ILE A 174 9.32 -5.19 2.47
N ILE A 175 8.03 -5.11 2.78
CA ILE A 175 7.30 -6.04 3.63
C ILE A 175 6.54 -7.02 2.74
N LEU A 176 6.91 -8.29 2.79
CA LEU A 176 6.22 -9.35 2.07
C LEU A 176 5.08 -9.91 2.91
N LEU A 177 3.92 -10.05 2.31
CA LEU A 177 2.71 -10.43 3.01
C LEU A 177 2.03 -11.62 2.32
N TRP A 178 2.05 -12.79 2.95
CA TRP A 178 1.28 -13.93 2.46
C TRP A 178 -0.21 -13.62 2.53
N ASN A 179 -0.88 -13.66 1.37
CA ASN A 179 -2.32 -13.45 1.23
C ASN A 179 -2.98 -14.69 0.60
N LYS A 180 -4.29 -14.85 0.79
CA LYS A 180 -5.09 -15.97 0.28
C LYS A 180 -4.58 -17.35 0.72
N VAL A 181 -4.01 -17.44 1.90
CA VAL A 181 -3.53 -18.71 2.47
C VAL A 181 -4.72 -19.55 2.93
N ASP A 182 -4.86 -20.76 2.39
CA ASP A 182 -5.85 -21.74 2.88
C ASP A 182 -5.28 -22.49 4.09
N ARG A 183 -5.87 -22.28 5.25
CA ARG A 183 -5.46 -22.93 6.52
C ARG A 183 -5.64 -24.44 6.52
N ARG A 184 -6.51 -24.97 5.68
CA ARG A 184 -6.83 -26.41 5.62
C ARG A 184 -5.73 -27.19 4.87
N VAL A 185 -4.91 -26.51 4.12
CA VAL A 185 -3.83 -27.10 3.33
C VAL A 185 -2.48 -26.82 4.00
N LYS A 186 -1.72 -27.89 4.29
CA LYS A 186 -0.33 -27.71 4.73
C LYS A 186 0.47 -27.07 3.59
N ASN A 187 0.92 -25.85 3.80
CA ASN A 187 1.61 -25.10 2.76
C ASN A 187 3.13 -25.14 2.96
N THR A 188 3.75 -26.18 2.40
CA THR A 188 5.20 -26.37 2.46
C THR A 188 5.99 -25.27 1.76
N LEU A 189 5.38 -24.59 0.77
CA LEU A 189 5.99 -23.42 0.12
C LEU A 189 6.15 -22.25 1.09
N ILE A 190 5.14 -21.95 1.90
CA ILE A 190 5.23 -20.90 2.91
C ILE A 190 6.36 -21.20 3.89
N GLU A 191 6.44 -22.43 4.40
CA GLU A 191 7.51 -22.86 5.33
C GLU A 191 8.89 -22.73 4.68
N TYR A 192 9.05 -23.19 3.45
CA TYR A 192 10.30 -23.16 2.71
C TYR A 192 10.76 -21.72 2.46
N TYR A 193 9.92 -20.89 1.83
CA TYR A 193 10.28 -19.53 1.47
C TYR A 193 10.39 -18.59 2.68
N SER A 194 9.63 -18.83 3.74
CA SER A 194 9.80 -18.07 4.97
C SER A 194 11.19 -18.25 5.57
N ARG A 195 11.73 -19.47 5.52
CA ARG A 195 13.11 -19.74 5.94
C ARG A 195 14.14 -19.15 4.99
N TYR A 196 13.93 -19.29 3.68
CA TYR A 196 14.84 -18.79 2.65
C TYR A 196 14.98 -17.26 2.69
N ILE A 197 13.87 -16.54 2.76
CA ILE A 197 13.87 -15.07 2.81
C ILE A 197 14.55 -14.55 4.09
N MET A 198 14.40 -15.24 5.22
CA MET A 198 15.08 -14.86 6.47
C MET A 198 16.59 -15.01 6.42
N VAL A 199 17.11 -15.91 5.57
CA VAL A 199 18.55 -16.22 5.47
C VAL A 199 19.26 -15.37 4.42
N GLU A 200 18.63 -15.07 3.28
CA GLU A 200 19.29 -14.43 2.14
C GLU A 200 19.11 -12.91 2.06
N THR A 201 18.27 -12.30 2.87
CA THR A 201 17.96 -10.87 2.76
C THR A 201 18.88 -9.94 3.54
N THR A 202 20.14 -10.28 3.69
CA THR A 202 21.18 -9.33 4.10
C THR A 202 21.62 -8.49 2.90
N PHE A 203 20.70 -7.84 2.19
CA PHE A 203 21.01 -6.90 1.13
C PHE A 203 21.17 -5.48 1.68
N ILE A 204 22.14 -4.80 1.15
CA ILE A 204 22.88 -3.62 1.64
C ILE A 204 22.02 -2.40 2.01
N CYS A 205 20.73 -2.31 1.66
CA CYS A 205 19.89 -1.15 1.98
C CYS A 205 18.41 -1.46 2.27
N THR A 206 17.95 -2.69 2.16
CA THR A 206 16.52 -2.97 2.27
C THR A 206 16.27 -4.17 3.15
N PHE A 207 15.72 -3.96 4.35
CA PHE A 207 15.24 -5.06 5.18
C PHE A 207 13.96 -5.62 4.55
N VAL A 208 13.96 -6.90 4.20
CA VAL A 208 12.75 -7.60 3.79
C VAL A 208 12.16 -8.30 4.99
N ARG A 209 10.95 -7.93 5.38
CA ARG A 209 10.20 -8.59 6.45
C ARG A 209 9.08 -9.43 5.87
N LEU A 210 9.01 -10.68 6.26
CA LEU A 210 7.92 -11.57 5.89
C LEU A 210 6.86 -11.60 6.99
N ILE A 211 5.63 -11.26 6.64
CA ILE A 211 4.47 -11.32 7.54
C ILE A 211 3.47 -12.32 6.96
N ILE A 212 3.00 -13.23 7.80
CA ILE A 212 1.97 -14.19 7.41
C ILE A 212 0.62 -13.66 7.88
N LEU A 213 -0.20 -13.16 6.95
CA LEU A 213 -1.62 -12.94 7.21
C LEU A 213 -2.37 -14.26 6.95
N ILE A 214 -2.79 -14.87 8.02
CA ILE A 214 -3.71 -15.99 7.92
C ILE A 214 -5.11 -15.39 7.84
N LYS A 215 -5.84 -15.71 6.78
CA LYS A 215 -7.25 -15.30 6.63
C LYS A 215 -8.02 -15.74 7.88
N LEU A 216 -8.54 -14.77 8.62
CA LEU A 216 -9.46 -14.99 9.74
C LEU A 216 -10.78 -15.56 9.24
#